data_657e10da284b3ff3dcb479297d6cb76a
#
_entry.id   657e10da284b3ff3dcb479297d6cb76a
#
_cell.length_a   1.000
_cell.length_b   1.000
_cell.length_c   1.000
_cell.angle_alpha   90.00
_cell.angle_beta   90.00
_cell.angle_gamma   90.00
#
_symmetry.space_group_name_H-M   'P 1'
#
loop_
_entity.id
_entity.type
_entity.pdbx_description
1 polymer ?
#
loop_
_entity_poly.entity_id
_entity_poly.type
_entity_poly.pdbx_seq_one_letter_code
_entity_poly.pdbx_strand_id
1 'polypeptide(L)'
;MFDIFSYTFFQNAVIGIILVSIASAIIGTYVVCRRMVFVTGGITHASFGGLGLGFYAGLSPALTAGIFAIASALGVEWLSTRQHVREDSAIGVVWALGMALGTIFIFLTPGYVPELSSFLFGNVLTIGTADLIAFGAYLAVLLAVMALLFPAIRSCAFDPNFARTQGLPVYAINLMMTVLTSVCIVLTIRLIGIMLLMSLFTMPQMIAELRTHRLLPLMCWSVVISLACSLGGVLLSVVLSVPVSASIVLLLIILYAVARIGARLSRLCNKTEQSSL
;
A
#
# COMPACT_ATOMS: atom_id res chain seq x y z
N MET A 1 20.26 -25.07 6.42
CA MET A 1 19.78 -23.68 6.30
C MET A 1 19.61 -23.23 4.84
N PHE A 2 20.48 -23.65 3.93
CA PHE A 2 20.37 -23.26 2.50
C PHE A 2 19.29 -24.00 1.72
N ASP A 3 18.75 -25.11 2.23
CA ASP A 3 17.70 -25.87 1.53
C ASP A 3 16.34 -25.16 1.46
N ILE A 4 16.12 -24.14 2.31
CA ILE A 4 14.86 -23.36 2.31
C ILE A 4 14.69 -22.60 1.00
N PHE A 5 15.75 -22.16 0.36
CA PHE A 5 15.71 -21.44 -0.93
C PHE A 5 15.27 -22.32 -2.11
N SER A 6 15.33 -23.63 -1.96
CA SER A 6 14.93 -24.59 -3.00
C SER A 6 13.43 -24.88 -3.02
N TYR A 7 12.72 -24.54 -1.95
CA TYR A 7 11.28 -24.82 -1.86
C TYR A 7 10.46 -23.80 -2.65
N THR A 8 9.50 -24.29 -3.44
CA THR A 8 8.64 -23.49 -4.30
C THR A 8 7.87 -22.42 -3.51
N PHE A 9 7.40 -22.73 -2.30
CA PHE A 9 6.69 -21.77 -1.47
C PHE A 9 7.56 -20.56 -1.08
N PHE A 10 8.86 -20.79 -0.81
CA PHE A 10 9.79 -19.73 -0.45
C PHE A 10 10.13 -18.86 -1.67
N GLN A 11 10.32 -19.47 -2.83
CA GLN A 11 10.55 -18.76 -4.08
C GLN A 11 9.34 -17.88 -4.44
N ASN A 12 8.13 -18.42 -4.33
CA ASN A 12 6.89 -17.66 -4.53
C ASN A 12 6.77 -16.49 -3.54
N ALA A 13 7.12 -16.71 -2.28
CA ALA A 13 7.12 -15.68 -1.25
C ALA A 13 8.07 -14.53 -1.60
N VAL A 14 9.30 -14.83 -2.01
CA VAL A 14 10.29 -13.82 -2.40
C VAL A 14 9.84 -13.05 -3.65
N ILE A 15 9.35 -13.75 -4.69
CA ILE A 15 8.83 -13.11 -5.90
C ILE A 15 7.64 -12.21 -5.55
N GLY A 16 6.69 -12.69 -4.75
CA GLY A 16 5.54 -11.94 -4.30
C GLY A 16 5.94 -10.65 -3.56
N ILE A 17 6.89 -10.75 -2.64
CA ILE A 17 7.42 -9.59 -1.90
C ILE A 17 8.09 -8.58 -2.85
N ILE A 18 8.84 -9.03 -3.85
CA ILE A 18 9.46 -8.14 -4.84
C ILE A 18 8.38 -7.39 -5.64
N LEU A 19 7.39 -8.11 -6.17
CA LEU A 19 6.28 -7.51 -6.92
C LEU A 19 5.52 -6.48 -6.09
N VAL A 20 5.16 -6.86 -4.85
CA VAL A 20 4.47 -5.97 -3.91
C VAL A 20 5.32 -4.75 -3.57
N SER A 21 6.61 -4.91 -3.29
CA SER A 21 7.51 -3.80 -2.95
C SER A 21 7.58 -2.75 -4.06
N ILE A 22 7.64 -3.19 -5.32
CA ILE A 22 7.65 -2.28 -6.47
C ILE A 22 6.32 -1.55 -6.61
N ALA A 23 5.20 -2.28 -6.62
CA ALA A 23 3.88 -1.70 -6.78
C ALA A 23 3.54 -0.74 -5.63
N SER A 24 3.81 -1.17 -4.38
CA SER A 24 3.57 -0.36 -3.18
C SER A 24 4.41 0.91 -3.14
N ALA A 25 5.65 0.87 -3.62
CA ALA A 25 6.49 2.05 -3.71
C ALA A 25 5.96 3.07 -4.73
N ILE A 26 5.49 2.60 -5.88
CA ILE A 26 4.92 3.45 -6.94
C ILE A 26 3.60 4.09 -6.46
N ILE A 27 2.64 3.27 -6.05
CA ILE A 27 1.33 3.72 -5.56
C ILE A 27 1.49 4.56 -4.28
N GLY A 28 2.30 4.10 -3.33
CA GLY A 28 2.54 4.81 -2.08
C GLY A 28 3.14 6.20 -2.30
N THR A 29 4.02 6.37 -3.29
CA THR A 29 4.53 7.70 -3.65
C THR A 29 3.40 8.63 -4.10
N TYR A 30 2.49 8.16 -4.94
CA TYR A 30 1.31 8.94 -5.33
C TYR A 30 0.42 9.27 -4.13
N VAL A 31 0.14 8.25 -3.30
CA VAL A 31 -0.69 8.37 -2.08
C VAL A 31 -0.11 9.39 -1.09
N VAL A 32 1.20 9.34 -0.84
CA VAL A 32 1.89 10.27 0.08
C VAL A 32 1.89 11.69 -0.50
N CYS A 33 2.23 11.88 -1.78
CA CYS A 33 2.21 13.18 -2.45
C CYS A 33 0.82 13.83 -2.42
N ARG A 34 -0.23 13.01 -2.55
CA ARG A 34 -1.64 13.46 -2.48
C ARG A 34 -2.18 13.57 -1.06
N ARG A 35 -1.41 13.22 -0.05
CA ARG A 35 -1.82 13.15 1.38
C ARG A 35 -2.99 12.20 1.64
N MET A 36 -3.12 11.15 0.83
CA MET A 36 -4.23 10.18 0.87
C MET A 36 -3.93 8.94 1.72
N VAL A 37 -2.90 8.97 2.58
CA VAL A 37 -2.51 7.83 3.42
C VAL A 37 -3.67 7.37 4.31
N PHE A 38 -4.43 8.30 4.86
CA PHE A 38 -5.57 7.99 5.71
C PHE A 38 -6.74 7.37 4.92
N VAL A 39 -6.97 7.86 3.70
CA VAL A 39 -7.95 7.27 2.75
C VAL A 39 -7.60 5.82 2.45
N THR A 40 -6.32 5.55 2.15
CA THR A 40 -5.84 4.19 1.86
C THR A 40 -6.08 3.25 3.04
N GLY A 41 -5.82 3.71 4.27
CA GLY A 41 -6.11 2.96 5.49
C GLY A 41 -7.61 2.65 5.63
N GLY A 42 -8.47 3.64 5.41
CA GLY A 42 -9.92 3.47 5.43
C GLY A 42 -10.41 2.43 4.43
N ILE A 43 -9.95 2.51 3.17
CA ILE A 43 -10.28 1.54 2.12
C ILE A 43 -9.80 0.13 2.47
N THR A 44 -8.58 0.04 3.01
CA THR A 44 -7.97 -1.23 3.43
C THR A 44 -8.84 -1.95 4.46
N HIS A 45 -9.26 -1.24 5.49
CA HIS A 45 -10.13 -1.81 6.52
C HIS A 45 -11.57 -2.03 6.04
N ALA A 46 -12.08 -1.14 5.19
CA ALA A 46 -13.41 -1.29 4.61
C ALA A 46 -13.52 -2.51 3.69
N SER A 47 -12.43 -2.90 3.00
CA SER A 47 -12.41 -4.11 2.15
C SER A 47 -12.74 -5.40 2.90
N PHE A 48 -12.59 -5.40 4.25
CA PHE A 48 -13.02 -6.49 5.11
C PHE A 48 -14.53 -6.78 5.02
N GLY A 49 -15.35 -5.73 4.76
CA GLY A 49 -16.78 -5.90 4.49
C GLY A 49 -17.06 -6.76 3.27
N GLY A 50 -16.32 -6.51 2.19
CA GLY A 50 -16.42 -7.32 0.98
C GLY A 50 -15.92 -8.75 1.17
N LEU A 51 -14.88 -8.93 1.97
CA LEU A 51 -14.34 -10.24 2.30
C LEU A 51 -15.35 -11.08 3.08
N GLY A 52 -15.97 -10.51 4.12
CA GLY A 52 -17.03 -11.18 4.88
C GLY A 52 -18.22 -11.55 4.00
N LEU A 53 -18.63 -10.63 3.11
CA LEU A 53 -19.69 -10.91 2.12
C LEU A 53 -19.32 -12.09 1.21
N GLY A 54 -18.06 -12.19 0.78
CA GLY A 54 -17.58 -13.28 -0.05
C GLY A 54 -17.71 -14.64 0.62
N PHE A 55 -17.31 -14.72 1.89
CA PHE A 55 -17.47 -15.95 2.68
C PHE A 55 -18.95 -16.32 2.88
N TYR A 56 -19.79 -15.33 3.24
CA TYR A 56 -21.21 -15.55 3.48
C TYR A 56 -21.96 -15.99 2.21
N ALA A 57 -21.68 -15.35 1.08
CA ALA A 57 -22.34 -15.64 -0.19
C ALA A 57 -21.72 -16.81 -0.97
N GLY A 58 -20.65 -17.45 -0.47
CA GLY A 58 -19.92 -18.50 -1.18
C GLY A 58 -19.22 -18.03 -2.47
N LEU A 59 -18.95 -16.72 -2.57
CA LEU A 59 -18.25 -16.11 -3.70
C LEU A 59 -16.74 -16.06 -3.42
N SER A 60 -15.95 -15.69 -4.45
CA SER A 60 -14.51 -15.46 -4.24
C SER A 60 -14.28 -14.27 -3.28
N PRO A 61 -13.74 -14.49 -2.06
CA PRO A 61 -13.54 -13.41 -1.09
C PRO A 61 -12.62 -12.31 -1.60
N ALA A 62 -11.66 -12.64 -2.48
CA ALA A 62 -10.77 -11.65 -3.09
C ALA A 62 -11.50 -10.72 -4.07
N LEU A 63 -12.40 -11.25 -4.89
CA LEU A 63 -13.19 -10.44 -5.82
C LEU A 63 -14.17 -9.52 -5.09
N THR A 64 -14.89 -10.05 -4.10
CA THR A 64 -15.83 -9.26 -3.30
C THR A 64 -15.13 -8.19 -2.49
N ALA A 65 -13.95 -8.48 -1.89
CA ALA A 65 -13.11 -7.48 -1.24
C ALA A 65 -12.65 -6.39 -2.23
N GLY A 66 -12.29 -6.77 -3.46
CA GLY A 66 -11.91 -5.82 -4.52
C GLY A 66 -13.04 -4.86 -4.90
N ILE A 67 -14.22 -5.41 -5.14
CA ILE A 67 -15.42 -4.60 -5.47
C ILE A 67 -15.75 -3.66 -4.30
N PHE A 68 -15.70 -4.17 -3.07
CA PHE A 68 -16.00 -3.38 -1.88
C PHE A 68 -14.95 -2.29 -1.62
N ALA A 69 -13.67 -2.56 -1.89
CA ALA A 69 -12.59 -1.57 -1.78
C ALA A 69 -12.78 -0.43 -2.79
N ILE A 70 -13.10 -0.76 -4.04
CA ILE A 70 -13.38 0.26 -5.08
C ILE A 70 -14.64 1.05 -4.71
N ALA A 71 -15.72 0.39 -4.29
CA ALA A 71 -16.95 1.05 -3.85
C ALA A 71 -16.69 1.97 -2.65
N SER A 72 -15.87 1.55 -1.69
CA SER A 72 -15.47 2.34 -0.53
C SER A 72 -14.66 3.57 -0.92
N ALA A 73 -13.71 3.43 -1.84
CA ALA A 73 -12.92 4.55 -2.35
C ALA A 73 -13.78 5.60 -3.05
N LEU A 74 -14.69 5.15 -3.92
CA LEU A 74 -15.66 6.00 -4.61
C LEU A 74 -16.66 6.63 -3.63
N GLY A 75 -17.05 5.88 -2.59
CA GLY A 75 -17.94 6.36 -1.53
C GLY A 75 -17.31 7.50 -0.72
N VAL A 76 -16.03 7.37 -0.34
CA VAL A 76 -15.29 8.44 0.34
C VAL A 76 -15.20 9.68 -0.56
N GLU A 77 -14.84 9.51 -1.83
CA GLU A 77 -14.76 10.61 -2.77
C GLU A 77 -16.13 11.29 -3.00
N TRP A 78 -17.21 10.52 -3.11
CA TRP A 78 -18.56 11.04 -3.26
C TRP A 78 -19.03 11.81 -2.02
N LEU A 79 -18.82 11.27 -0.81
CA LEU A 79 -19.17 11.93 0.43
C LEU A 79 -18.39 13.25 0.61
N SER A 80 -17.11 13.25 0.30
CA SER A 80 -16.25 14.43 0.45
C SER A 80 -16.58 15.51 -0.59
N THR A 81 -16.74 15.13 -1.89
CA THR A 81 -16.87 16.10 -2.98
C THR A 81 -18.30 16.57 -3.20
N ARG A 82 -19.29 15.67 -3.08
CA ARG A 82 -20.70 15.96 -3.39
C ARG A 82 -21.54 16.32 -2.18
N GLN A 83 -21.27 15.68 -1.03
CA GLN A 83 -22.01 15.92 0.21
C GLN A 83 -21.31 16.91 1.13
N HIS A 84 -20.14 17.43 0.74
CA HIS A 84 -19.33 18.37 1.52
C HIS A 84 -19.00 17.87 2.95
N VAL A 85 -18.97 16.56 3.14
CA VAL A 85 -18.54 15.93 4.38
C VAL A 85 -17.01 16.07 4.48
N ARG A 86 -16.48 16.35 5.66
CA ARG A 86 -15.04 16.38 5.88
C ARG A 86 -14.44 15.01 5.51
N GLU A 87 -13.35 15.01 4.76
CA GLU A 87 -12.71 13.80 4.25
C GLU A 87 -12.41 12.79 5.36
N ASP A 88 -11.84 13.23 6.49
CA ASP A 88 -11.57 12.37 7.64
C ASP A 88 -12.83 11.69 8.18
N SER A 89 -13.96 12.41 8.22
CA SER A 89 -15.24 11.87 8.68
C SER A 89 -15.81 10.86 7.69
N ALA A 90 -15.71 11.14 6.39
CA ALA A 90 -16.15 10.23 5.34
C ALA A 90 -15.36 8.91 5.40
N ILE A 91 -14.04 8.99 5.59
CA ILE A 91 -13.18 7.82 5.77
C ILE A 91 -13.60 7.01 7.00
N GLY A 92 -13.81 7.67 8.15
CA GLY A 92 -14.25 7.02 9.38
C GLY A 92 -15.57 6.28 9.25
N VAL A 93 -16.56 6.86 8.55
CA VAL A 93 -17.86 6.23 8.28
C VAL A 93 -17.70 5.00 7.40
N VAL A 94 -16.97 5.11 6.28
CA VAL A 94 -16.76 3.99 5.35
C VAL A 94 -15.95 2.86 6.00
N TRP A 95 -14.92 3.20 6.79
CA TRP A 95 -14.17 2.24 7.59
C TRP A 95 -15.07 1.47 8.56
N ALA A 96 -15.82 2.19 9.39
CA ALA A 96 -16.71 1.58 10.38
C ALA A 96 -17.79 0.70 9.74
N LEU A 97 -18.39 1.16 8.62
CA LEU A 97 -19.37 0.40 7.86
C LEU A 97 -18.77 -0.93 7.34
N GLY A 98 -17.61 -0.86 6.70
CA GLY A 98 -16.96 -2.05 6.16
C GLY A 98 -16.59 -3.06 7.23
N MET A 99 -16.01 -2.61 8.34
CA MET A 99 -15.69 -3.48 9.48
C MET A 99 -16.93 -4.10 10.11
N ALA A 100 -18.00 -3.33 10.29
CA ALA A 100 -19.26 -3.82 10.85
C ALA A 100 -19.91 -4.87 9.94
N LEU A 101 -20.06 -4.57 8.64
CA LEU A 101 -20.63 -5.52 7.68
C LEU A 101 -19.78 -6.78 7.57
N GLY A 102 -18.44 -6.64 7.49
CA GLY A 102 -17.54 -7.80 7.43
C GLY A 102 -17.68 -8.70 8.64
N THR A 103 -17.72 -8.14 9.84
CA THR A 103 -17.91 -8.89 11.07
C THR A 103 -19.27 -9.61 11.07
N ILE A 104 -20.35 -8.92 10.72
CA ILE A 104 -21.70 -9.51 10.66
C ILE A 104 -21.73 -10.69 9.70
N PHE A 105 -21.22 -10.52 8.47
CA PHE A 105 -21.21 -11.59 7.47
C PHE A 105 -20.36 -12.80 7.90
N ILE A 106 -19.21 -12.57 8.53
CA ILE A 106 -18.38 -13.64 9.09
C ILE A 106 -19.14 -14.43 10.16
N PHE A 107 -19.82 -13.76 11.09
CA PHE A 107 -20.63 -14.43 12.12
C PHE A 107 -21.84 -15.19 11.55
N LEU A 108 -22.41 -14.73 10.45
CA LEU A 108 -23.53 -15.40 9.78
C LEU A 108 -23.08 -16.56 8.87
N THR A 109 -21.78 -16.69 8.59
CA THR A 109 -21.25 -17.72 7.71
C THR A 109 -21.20 -19.06 8.43
N PRO A 110 -21.88 -20.12 7.93
CA PRO A 110 -21.80 -21.46 8.51
C PRO A 110 -20.43 -22.10 8.21
N GLY A 111 -19.81 -22.71 9.21
CA GLY A 111 -18.56 -23.45 9.06
C GLY A 111 -17.32 -22.70 9.49
N TYR A 112 -16.15 -23.14 9.03
CA TYR A 112 -14.87 -22.55 9.38
C TYR A 112 -14.58 -21.32 8.51
N VAL A 113 -14.39 -20.19 9.16
CA VAL A 113 -13.91 -18.96 8.50
C VAL A 113 -12.52 -18.62 9.06
N PRO A 114 -11.55 -18.25 8.22
CA PRO A 114 -10.23 -17.84 8.70
C PRO A 114 -10.33 -16.69 9.71
N GLU A 115 -9.52 -16.76 10.75
CA GLU A 115 -9.47 -15.73 11.77
C GLU A 115 -9.06 -14.37 11.19
N LEU A 116 -9.61 -13.30 11.76
CA LEU A 116 -9.27 -11.91 11.39
C LEU A 116 -7.77 -11.62 11.48
N SER A 117 -7.07 -12.29 12.39
CA SER A 117 -5.62 -12.22 12.54
C SER A 117 -4.86 -12.58 11.25
N SER A 118 -5.35 -13.55 10.49
CA SER A 118 -4.73 -13.96 9.21
C SER A 118 -4.76 -12.85 8.15
N PHE A 119 -5.74 -11.96 8.19
CA PHE A 119 -5.83 -10.80 7.32
C PHE A 119 -4.93 -9.65 7.77
N LEU A 120 -4.77 -9.47 9.09
CA LEU A 120 -3.92 -8.41 9.63
C LEU A 120 -2.45 -8.67 9.33
N PHE A 121 -2.00 -9.91 9.59
CA PHE A 121 -0.58 -10.26 9.46
C PHE A 121 -0.23 -10.82 8.09
N GLY A 122 -1.22 -11.32 7.33
CA GLY A 122 -1.01 -12.05 6.09
C GLY A 122 -0.29 -13.39 6.32
N ASN A 123 -0.18 -14.16 5.28
CA ASN A 123 0.67 -15.35 5.27
C ASN A 123 1.46 -15.43 3.97
N VAL A 124 2.65 -14.84 4.00
CA VAL A 124 3.54 -14.77 2.84
C VAL A 124 3.91 -16.16 2.30
N LEU A 125 3.86 -17.20 3.15
CA LEU A 125 4.21 -18.57 2.76
C LEU A 125 3.10 -19.30 1.99
N THR A 126 1.89 -18.76 1.94
CA THR A 126 0.75 -19.34 1.21
C THR A 126 0.54 -18.75 -0.18
N ILE A 127 1.47 -17.95 -0.67
CA ILE A 127 1.38 -17.30 -1.98
C ILE A 127 1.43 -18.36 -3.09
N GLY A 128 0.33 -18.48 -3.85
CA GLY A 128 0.22 -19.36 -4.99
C GLY A 128 0.71 -18.74 -6.29
N THR A 129 0.98 -19.57 -7.30
CA THR A 129 1.36 -19.10 -8.64
C THR A 129 0.26 -18.26 -9.30
N ALA A 130 -1.01 -18.56 -9.05
CA ALA A 130 -2.13 -17.76 -9.55
C ALA A 130 -2.12 -16.33 -8.98
N ASP A 131 -1.77 -16.18 -7.70
CA ASP A 131 -1.65 -14.88 -7.05
C ASP A 131 -0.49 -14.06 -7.64
N LEU A 132 0.64 -14.71 -7.92
CA LEU A 132 1.79 -14.07 -8.57
C LEU A 132 1.46 -13.60 -9.99
N ILE A 133 0.74 -14.41 -10.75
CA ILE A 133 0.31 -14.05 -12.12
C ILE A 133 -0.65 -12.86 -12.06
N ALA A 134 -1.64 -12.88 -11.17
CA ALA A 134 -2.59 -11.79 -11.02
C ALA A 134 -1.88 -10.48 -10.61
N PHE A 135 -0.97 -10.56 -9.65
CA PHE A 135 -0.21 -9.39 -9.20
C PHE A 135 0.79 -8.90 -10.27
N GLY A 136 1.44 -9.82 -10.98
CA GLY A 136 2.34 -9.50 -12.09
C GLY A 136 1.62 -8.80 -13.24
N ALA A 137 0.41 -9.26 -13.60
CA ALA A 137 -0.43 -8.60 -14.59
C ALA A 137 -0.83 -7.19 -14.13
N TYR A 138 -1.24 -7.05 -12.86
CA TYR A 138 -1.52 -5.75 -12.27
C TYR A 138 -0.30 -4.82 -12.34
N LEU A 139 0.87 -5.29 -11.93
CA LEU A 139 2.10 -4.50 -11.96
C LEU A 139 2.47 -4.05 -13.39
N ALA A 140 2.29 -4.93 -14.38
CA ALA A 140 2.52 -4.58 -15.79
C ALA A 140 1.57 -3.45 -16.24
N VAL A 141 0.28 -3.53 -15.88
CA VAL A 141 -0.70 -2.45 -16.16
C VAL A 141 -0.30 -1.17 -15.45
N LEU A 142 0.07 -1.24 -14.16
CA LEU A 142 0.50 -0.08 -13.39
C LEU A 142 1.72 0.60 -14.04
N LEU A 143 2.74 -0.16 -14.41
CA LEU A 143 3.93 0.37 -15.07
C LEU A 143 3.62 0.98 -16.42
N ALA A 144 2.75 0.37 -17.23
CA ALA A 144 2.29 0.92 -18.50
C ALA A 144 1.55 2.26 -18.32
N VAL A 145 0.62 2.33 -17.36
CA VAL A 145 -0.11 3.57 -17.03
C VAL A 145 0.87 4.66 -16.58
N MET A 146 1.80 4.30 -15.68
CA MET A 146 2.81 5.25 -15.22
C MET A 146 3.73 5.72 -16.35
N ALA A 147 4.16 4.84 -17.25
CA ALA A 147 5.01 5.22 -18.39
C ALA A 147 4.29 6.14 -19.38
N LEU A 148 3.02 5.86 -19.69
CA LEU A 148 2.24 6.61 -20.68
C LEU A 148 1.70 7.94 -20.13
N LEU A 149 1.27 7.97 -18.89
CA LEU A 149 0.54 9.11 -18.29
C LEU A 149 1.35 9.84 -17.20
N PHE A 150 2.65 9.53 -17.06
CA PHE A 150 3.49 10.09 -16.00
C PHE A 150 3.43 11.63 -15.89
N PRO A 151 3.55 12.42 -16.99
CA PRO A 151 3.48 13.88 -16.90
C PRO A 151 2.12 14.37 -16.35
N ALA A 152 1.03 13.75 -16.81
CA ALA A 152 -0.31 14.10 -16.37
C ALA A 152 -0.57 13.71 -14.91
N ILE A 153 -0.16 12.49 -14.52
CA ILE A 153 -0.25 12.02 -13.13
C ILE A 153 0.57 12.93 -12.21
N ARG A 154 1.79 13.29 -12.62
CA ARG A 154 2.65 14.20 -11.85
C ARG A 154 1.98 15.57 -11.64
N SER A 155 1.43 16.18 -12.69
CA SER A 155 0.75 17.48 -12.60
C SER A 155 -0.47 17.40 -11.67
N CYS A 156 -1.29 16.36 -11.82
CA CYS A 156 -2.46 16.14 -10.96
C CYS A 156 -2.09 15.82 -9.50
N ALA A 157 -0.94 15.17 -9.25
CA ALA A 157 -0.51 14.83 -7.90
C ALA A 157 -0.06 16.06 -7.10
N PHE A 158 0.64 17.00 -7.73
CA PHE A 158 1.19 18.19 -7.05
C PHE A 158 0.22 19.38 -7.05
N ASP A 159 -0.39 19.71 -8.19
CA ASP A 159 -1.31 20.83 -8.33
C ASP A 159 -2.47 20.50 -9.28
N PRO A 160 -3.59 19.99 -8.72
CA PRO A 160 -4.79 19.69 -9.51
C PRO A 160 -5.40 20.93 -10.20
N ASN A 161 -5.26 22.12 -9.60
CA ASN A 161 -5.81 23.35 -10.18
C ASN A 161 -5.00 23.78 -11.40
N PHE A 162 -3.68 23.76 -11.29
CA PHE A 162 -2.79 24.00 -12.42
C PHE A 162 -3.00 22.95 -13.54
N ALA A 163 -3.17 21.67 -13.20
CA ALA A 163 -3.46 20.64 -14.17
C ALA A 163 -4.77 20.90 -14.95
N ARG A 164 -5.81 21.45 -14.28
CA ARG A 164 -7.05 21.87 -14.94
C ARG A 164 -6.86 23.02 -15.93
N THR A 165 -6.04 24.00 -15.59
CA THR A 165 -5.76 25.12 -16.51
C THR A 165 -4.98 24.68 -17.74
N GLN A 166 -4.25 23.56 -17.65
CA GLN A 166 -3.57 22.90 -18.78
C GLN A 166 -4.49 22.01 -19.62
N GLY A 167 -5.80 21.97 -19.33
CA GLY A 167 -6.78 21.15 -20.06
C GLY A 167 -6.71 19.66 -19.72
N LEU A 168 -5.98 19.23 -18.67
CA LEU A 168 -5.91 17.82 -18.30
C LEU A 168 -7.22 17.37 -17.64
N PRO A 169 -7.70 16.14 -17.96
CA PRO A 169 -8.89 15.57 -17.35
C PRO A 169 -8.62 15.07 -15.93
N VAL A 170 -8.43 16.02 -14.99
CA VAL A 170 -8.01 15.75 -13.60
C VAL A 170 -8.90 14.72 -12.91
N TYR A 171 -10.24 14.82 -13.14
CA TYR A 171 -11.18 13.86 -12.54
C TYR A 171 -10.93 12.43 -13.03
N ALA A 172 -10.75 12.23 -14.34
CA ALA A 172 -10.51 10.90 -14.90
C ALA A 172 -9.17 10.31 -14.42
N ILE A 173 -8.12 11.15 -14.34
CA ILE A 173 -6.81 10.72 -13.85
C ILE A 173 -6.88 10.33 -12.36
N ASN A 174 -7.54 11.13 -11.53
CA ASN A 174 -7.72 10.82 -10.12
C ASN A 174 -8.54 9.53 -9.94
N LEU A 175 -9.66 9.38 -10.66
CA LEU A 175 -10.49 8.18 -10.62
C LEU A 175 -9.69 6.92 -11.01
N MET A 176 -8.93 7.00 -12.09
CA MET A 176 -8.06 5.92 -12.54
C MET A 176 -7.03 5.54 -11.46
N MET A 177 -6.36 6.53 -10.85
CA MET A 177 -5.38 6.29 -9.79
C MET A 177 -6.04 5.73 -8.52
N THR A 178 -7.25 6.17 -8.18
CA THR A 178 -8.04 5.65 -7.06
C THR A 178 -8.38 4.17 -7.28
N VAL A 179 -8.82 3.80 -8.49
CA VAL A 179 -9.10 2.40 -8.84
C VAL A 179 -7.82 1.55 -8.79
N LEU A 180 -6.72 2.03 -9.39
CA LEU A 180 -5.42 1.33 -9.33
C LEU A 180 -4.95 1.15 -7.89
N THR A 181 -5.08 2.16 -7.05
CA THR A 181 -4.74 2.08 -5.62
C THR A 181 -5.60 1.04 -4.90
N SER A 182 -6.92 1.03 -5.14
CA SER A 182 -7.83 0.06 -4.51
C SER A 182 -7.54 -1.39 -4.93
N VAL A 183 -7.24 -1.61 -6.21
CA VAL A 183 -6.84 -2.94 -6.71
C VAL A 183 -5.49 -3.36 -6.09
N CYS A 184 -4.52 -2.43 -6.01
CA CYS A 184 -3.24 -2.69 -5.36
C CYS A 184 -3.42 -3.11 -3.90
N ILE A 185 -4.26 -2.39 -3.15
CA ILE A 185 -4.58 -2.70 -1.75
C ILE A 185 -5.07 -4.13 -1.62
N VAL A 186 -6.09 -4.52 -2.38
CA VAL A 186 -6.73 -5.84 -2.25
C VAL A 186 -5.78 -6.97 -2.62
N LEU A 187 -5.05 -6.83 -3.72
CA LEU A 187 -4.07 -7.83 -4.12
C LEU A 187 -2.93 -7.95 -3.10
N THR A 188 -2.50 -6.83 -2.53
CA THR A 188 -1.44 -6.79 -1.52
C THR A 188 -1.89 -7.38 -0.19
N ILE A 189 -3.11 -7.07 0.30
CA ILE A 189 -3.66 -7.66 1.53
C ILE A 189 -3.63 -9.18 1.45
N ARG A 190 -4.03 -9.74 0.32
CA ARG A 190 -4.06 -11.18 0.10
C ARG A 190 -2.67 -11.82 0.22
N LEU A 191 -1.63 -11.14 -0.25
CA LEU A 191 -0.26 -11.64 -0.26
C LEU A 191 0.45 -11.46 1.09
N ILE A 192 0.36 -10.27 1.66
CA ILE A 192 1.23 -9.85 2.77
C ILE A 192 0.49 -9.29 4.00
N GLY A 193 -0.82 -9.16 3.92
CA GLY A 193 -1.67 -8.61 5.00
C GLY A 193 -1.69 -7.08 5.08
N ILE A 194 -2.59 -6.59 5.94
CA ILE A 194 -2.87 -5.16 6.10
C ILE A 194 -1.70 -4.40 6.72
N MET A 195 -1.09 -4.98 7.77
CA MET A 195 -0.03 -4.33 8.54
C MET A 195 1.17 -3.96 7.68
N LEU A 196 1.64 -4.92 6.87
CA LEU A 196 2.80 -4.70 5.99
C LEU A 196 2.45 -3.78 4.82
N LEU A 197 1.22 -3.90 4.26
CA LEU A 197 0.74 -3.00 3.21
C LEU A 197 0.84 -1.54 3.62
N MET A 198 0.27 -1.18 4.78
CA MET A 198 0.26 0.21 5.25
C MET A 198 1.68 0.74 5.45
N SER A 199 2.59 -0.10 5.96
CA SER A 199 3.98 0.27 6.16
C SER A 199 4.72 0.49 4.84
N LEU A 200 4.50 -0.35 3.82
CA LEU A 200 5.12 -0.22 2.50
C LEU A 200 4.55 0.96 1.69
N PHE A 201 3.31 1.38 1.96
CA PHE A 201 2.71 2.55 1.30
C PHE A 201 3.16 3.89 1.89
N THR A 202 3.83 3.89 3.05
CA THR A 202 4.17 5.12 3.76
C THR A 202 5.65 5.26 4.07
N MET A 203 6.26 4.26 4.70
CA MET A 203 7.61 4.40 5.26
C MET A 203 8.73 4.56 4.22
N PRO A 204 8.78 3.76 3.14
CA PRO A 204 9.80 3.96 2.10
C PRO A 204 9.77 5.36 1.51
N GLN A 205 8.55 5.91 1.28
CA GLN A 205 8.33 7.24 0.75
C GLN A 205 8.78 8.33 1.72
N MET A 206 8.43 8.19 3.01
CA MET A 206 8.87 9.12 4.05
C MET A 206 10.39 9.16 4.22
N ILE A 207 11.07 8.03 4.02
CA ILE A 207 12.54 7.97 4.03
C ILE A 207 13.10 8.64 2.78
N ALA A 208 12.50 8.38 1.61
CA ALA A 208 12.92 8.96 0.34
C ALA A 208 12.72 10.49 0.30
N GLU A 209 11.65 11.03 0.93
CA GLU A 209 11.40 12.46 1.07
C GLU A 209 12.49 13.23 1.81
N LEU A 210 13.27 12.55 2.67
CA LEU A 210 14.42 13.17 3.31
C LEU A 210 15.53 13.56 2.33
N ARG A 211 15.52 12.99 1.11
CA ARG A 211 16.53 13.20 0.07
C ARG A 211 16.01 13.96 -1.15
N THR A 212 14.73 13.78 -1.50
CA THR A 212 14.18 14.37 -2.72
C THR A 212 12.68 14.61 -2.61
N HIS A 213 12.22 15.70 -3.27
CA HIS A 213 10.79 16.03 -3.39
C HIS A 213 10.28 15.93 -4.83
N ARG A 214 11.11 15.46 -5.78
CA ARG A 214 10.70 15.24 -7.18
C ARG A 214 10.08 13.87 -7.30
N LEU A 215 8.93 13.75 -7.98
CA LEU A 215 8.12 12.53 -8.03
C LEU A 215 8.91 11.30 -8.51
N LEU A 216 9.60 11.39 -9.65
CA LEU A 216 10.32 10.25 -10.21
C LEU A 216 11.48 9.76 -9.32
N PRO A 217 12.42 10.62 -8.87
CA PRO A 217 13.43 10.20 -7.91
C PRO A 217 12.85 9.67 -6.60
N LEU A 218 11.73 10.25 -6.11
CA LEU A 218 11.04 9.79 -4.91
C LEU A 218 10.54 8.35 -5.09
N MET A 219 9.91 8.05 -6.24
CA MET A 219 9.48 6.69 -6.58
C MET A 219 10.66 5.72 -6.65
N CYS A 220 11.74 6.09 -7.36
CA CYS A 220 12.91 5.23 -7.48
C CYS A 220 13.55 4.91 -6.12
N TRP A 221 13.75 5.93 -5.27
CA TRP A 221 14.26 5.72 -3.92
C TRP A 221 13.32 4.87 -3.06
N SER A 222 12.01 5.10 -3.17
CA SER A 222 11.02 4.29 -2.46
C SER A 222 11.05 2.83 -2.87
N VAL A 223 11.24 2.53 -4.17
CA VAL A 223 11.40 1.15 -4.66
C VAL A 223 12.66 0.51 -4.07
N VAL A 224 13.80 1.21 -4.10
CA VAL A 224 15.06 0.69 -3.56
C VAL A 224 14.94 0.40 -2.06
N ILE A 225 14.38 1.35 -1.29
CA ILE A 225 14.21 1.20 0.16
C ILE A 225 13.23 0.06 0.46
N SER A 226 12.10 0.01 -0.24
CA SER A 226 11.09 -1.03 -0.08
C SER A 226 11.68 -2.42 -0.34
N LEU A 227 12.41 -2.60 -1.46
CA LEU A 227 13.07 -3.87 -1.79
C LEU A 227 14.13 -4.25 -0.78
N ALA A 228 15.01 -3.32 -0.39
CA ALA A 228 16.08 -3.59 0.57
C ALA A 228 15.53 -4.03 1.94
N CYS A 229 14.53 -3.29 2.47
CA CYS A 229 13.91 -3.62 3.74
C CYS A 229 13.08 -4.91 3.67
N SER A 230 12.38 -5.15 2.56
CA SER A 230 11.57 -6.36 2.39
C SER A 230 12.44 -7.61 2.30
N LEU A 231 13.49 -7.60 1.47
CA LEU A 231 14.42 -8.73 1.38
C LEU A 231 15.21 -8.93 2.68
N GLY A 232 15.67 -7.84 3.29
CA GLY A 232 16.34 -7.90 4.60
C GLY A 232 15.43 -8.44 5.71
N GLY A 233 14.13 -8.07 5.68
CA GLY A 233 13.13 -8.56 6.63
C GLY A 233 12.80 -10.04 6.46
N VAL A 234 12.78 -10.55 5.22
CA VAL A 234 12.67 -12.00 4.95
C VAL A 234 13.85 -12.76 5.54
N LEU A 235 15.07 -12.28 5.31
CA LEU A 235 16.27 -12.90 5.89
C LEU A 235 16.24 -12.87 7.42
N LEU A 236 15.88 -11.73 8.00
CA LEU A 236 15.75 -11.58 9.45
C LEU A 236 14.70 -12.52 10.04
N SER A 237 13.57 -12.67 9.37
CA SER A 237 12.48 -13.59 9.74
C SER A 237 12.97 -15.05 9.80
N VAL A 238 13.75 -15.48 8.82
CA VAL A 238 14.33 -16.84 8.77
C VAL A 238 15.32 -17.05 9.92
N VAL A 239 16.18 -16.06 10.21
CA VAL A 239 17.19 -16.17 11.27
C VAL A 239 16.56 -16.17 12.66
N LEU A 240 15.58 -15.31 12.90
CA LEU A 240 14.95 -15.13 14.22
C LEU A 240 13.71 -16.01 14.43
N SER A 241 13.25 -16.73 13.41
CA SER A 241 12.00 -17.53 13.44
C SER A 241 10.77 -16.70 13.85
N VAL A 242 10.65 -15.48 13.33
CA VAL A 242 9.54 -14.55 13.59
C VAL A 242 8.73 -14.27 12.30
N PRO A 243 7.49 -13.76 12.41
CA PRO A 243 6.68 -13.47 11.22
C PRO A 243 7.36 -12.48 10.25
N VAL A 244 7.32 -12.79 8.95
CA VAL A 244 7.97 -12.00 7.88
C VAL A 244 7.48 -10.56 7.86
N SER A 245 6.16 -10.35 7.93
CA SER A 245 5.54 -9.01 7.91
C SER A 245 6.03 -8.12 9.06
N ALA A 246 6.09 -8.67 10.27
CA ALA A 246 6.56 -7.94 11.44
C ALA A 246 8.06 -7.56 11.33
N SER A 247 8.89 -8.46 10.81
CA SER A 247 10.33 -8.21 10.60
C SER A 247 10.58 -7.09 9.60
N ILE A 248 9.83 -7.06 8.49
CA ILE A 248 9.94 -6.01 7.47
C ILE A 248 9.52 -4.66 8.06
N VAL A 249 8.38 -4.61 8.76
CA VAL A 249 7.90 -3.38 9.40
C VAL A 249 8.90 -2.84 10.41
N LEU A 250 9.47 -3.71 11.24
CA LEU A 250 10.48 -3.32 12.22
C LEU A 250 11.72 -2.72 11.54
N LEU A 251 12.22 -3.35 10.47
CA LEU A 251 13.35 -2.80 9.70
C LEU A 251 13.05 -1.45 9.09
N LEU A 252 11.84 -1.25 8.54
CA LEU A 252 11.41 0.03 7.99
C LEU A 252 11.37 1.12 9.07
N ILE A 253 10.85 0.80 10.27
CA ILE A 253 10.81 1.75 11.41
C ILE A 253 12.24 2.12 11.84
N ILE A 254 13.12 1.14 12.00
CA ILE A 254 14.51 1.37 12.40
C ILE A 254 15.21 2.24 11.34
N LEU A 255 15.07 1.89 10.07
CA LEU A 255 15.69 2.65 8.98
C LEU A 255 15.16 4.09 8.93
N TYR A 256 13.85 4.29 9.12
CA TYR A 256 13.27 5.62 9.21
C TYR A 256 13.84 6.45 10.36
N ALA A 257 13.93 5.83 11.55
CA ALA A 257 14.48 6.50 12.73
C ALA A 257 15.95 6.91 12.50
N VAL A 258 16.78 6.00 11.98
CA VAL A 258 18.20 6.26 11.67
C VAL A 258 18.33 7.36 10.61
N ALA A 259 17.57 7.29 9.52
CA ALA A 259 17.60 8.29 8.47
C ALA A 259 17.17 9.67 8.98
N ARG A 260 16.16 9.73 9.85
CA ARG A 260 15.68 10.98 10.45
C ARG A 260 16.69 11.61 11.40
N ILE A 261 17.34 10.80 12.23
CA ILE A 261 18.41 11.28 13.13
C ILE A 261 19.61 11.76 12.31
N GLY A 262 20.07 11.00 11.32
CA GLY A 262 21.15 11.40 10.42
C GLY A 262 20.88 12.72 9.70
N ALA A 263 19.66 12.90 9.18
CA ALA A 263 19.26 14.16 8.53
C ALA A 263 19.23 15.36 9.50
N ARG A 264 18.90 15.14 10.78
CA ARG A 264 18.97 16.21 11.81
C ARG A 264 20.41 16.58 12.14
N LEU A 265 21.28 15.58 12.34
CA LEU A 265 22.69 15.83 12.66
C LEU A 265 23.42 16.56 11.53
N SER A 266 23.19 16.18 10.28
CA SER A 266 23.75 16.86 9.10
C SER A 266 23.33 18.34 9.03
N ARG A 267 22.06 18.66 9.35
CA ARG A 267 21.59 20.05 9.40
C ARG A 267 22.23 20.86 10.53
N LEU A 268 22.51 20.24 11.66
CA LEU A 268 23.18 20.90 12.78
C LEU A 268 24.64 21.19 12.46
N CYS A 269 25.39 20.27 11.87
CA CYS A 269 26.77 20.47 11.44
C CYS A 269 26.88 21.61 10.42
N ASN A 270 26.02 21.66 9.39
CA ASN A 270 26.04 22.73 8.41
C ASN A 270 25.71 24.12 9.01
N LYS A 271 24.87 24.18 10.05
CA LYS A 271 24.55 25.43 10.74
C LYS A 271 25.73 25.97 11.57
N THR A 272 26.51 25.07 12.15
CA THR A 272 27.69 25.43 12.94
C THR A 272 28.83 25.96 12.06
N GLU A 273 29.03 25.39 10.86
CA GLU A 273 29.99 25.91 9.88
C GLU A 273 29.60 27.28 9.35
N GLN A 274 28.33 27.58 9.12
CA GLN A 274 27.85 28.91 8.67
C GLN A 274 27.92 29.98 9.75
N SER A 275 27.97 29.61 11.04
CA SER A 275 28.09 30.56 12.15
C SER A 275 29.56 30.85 12.54
N SER A 276 30.51 30.11 11.97
CA SER A 276 31.95 30.26 12.19
C SER A 276 32.69 31.01 11.05
N LEU A 277 31.97 31.37 9.99
CA LEU A 277 32.40 32.26 8.88
C LEU A 277 31.79 33.66 9.04
#